data_f4e6839f5c190cbec9010b36a41de87d
#
_entry.id   f4e6839f5c190cbec9010b36a41de87d
#
_cell.length_a   1.000
_cell.length_b   1.000
_cell.length_c   1.000
_cell.angle_alpha   90.00
_cell.angle_beta   90.00
_cell.angle_gamma   90.00
#
_symmetry.space_group_name_H-M   'P 1'
#
loop_
_entity.id
_entity.type
_entity.pdbx_description
1 polymer ?
#
loop_
_entity_poly.entity_id
_entity_poly.type
_entity_poly.pdbx_seq_one_letter_code
_entity_poly.pdbx_strand_id
1 'polypeptide(L)'
;MALDIEIRTEQDAWSWLKRALDGDIREDEAVNLRFVGWPTLDLGFQGKDFHSSVPTRLMPAMLEAQKEVHRLYSQVRYGEQNLRRLTAEDRDRLELVVNVEDGSSIFNVDLDGALTEAFRSAVAKMKPVHLVTIMLGCALAWGSTVAWKDWLQNQAEMKEIDARVQMSQLEKEKLQVLNEARHQIPEVKELTDGVDEFRNDSLHKLKPSDTFVIPGSDVVVDGDYAAKITHTPREQSTEIRVDGEFTILAVVSGDTDGYKLKVRRNLDARVLNVSIPEDSLTRDQLEILKHHEWGKKPVLLEIDARILRGQITAAVLMSVAEIKKVADLD
;
A
#
# COMPACT_ATOMS: atom_id res chain seq x y z
N MET A 1 -7.82 -33.99 -12.81
CA MET A 1 -6.36 -33.86 -12.96
C MET A 1 -6.04 -32.42 -12.53
N ALA A 2 -5.01 -32.20 -11.75
CA ALA A 2 -4.64 -30.83 -11.39
C ALA A 2 -3.96 -30.15 -12.62
N LEU A 3 -4.25 -28.87 -12.84
CA LEU A 3 -3.57 -28.04 -13.85
C LEU A 3 -2.24 -27.57 -13.26
N ASP A 4 -1.12 -28.07 -13.80
CA ASP A 4 0.21 -27.63 -13.40
C ASP A 4 0.63 -26.41 -14.25
N ILE A 5 0.91 -25.30 -13.55
CA ILE A 5 1.35 -24.03 -14.13
C ILE A 5 2.76 -23.75 -13.60
N GLU A 6 3.73 -23.70 -14.48
CA GLU A 6 5.10 -23.33 -14.16
C GLU A 6 5.49 -22.04 -14.86
N ILE A 7 5.92 -21.05 -14.09
CA ILE A 7 6.29 -19.72 -14.56
C ILE A 7 7.81 -19.59 -14.45
N ARG A 8 8.49 -19.53 -15.58
CA ARG A 8 9.96 -19.40 -15.67
C ARG A 8 10.39 -18.06 -16.20
N THR A 9 9.49 -17.37 -16.92
CA THR A 9 9.79 -16.11 -17.60
C THR A 9 8.65 -15.12 -17.43
N GLU A 10 8.96 -13.85 -17.66
CA GLU A 10 7.95 -12.79 -17.74
C GLU A 10 6.88 -13.11 -18.80
N GLN A 11 7.29 -13.71 -19.93
CA GLN A 11 6.36 -14.05 -21.00
C GLN A 11 5.37 -15.16 -20.61
N ASP A 12 5.80 -16.13 -19.80
CA ASP A 12 4.90 -17.15 -19.25
C ASP A 12 3.85 -16.49 -18.37
N ALA A 13 4.25 -15.57 -17.50
CA ALA A 13 3.35 -14.85 -16.61
C ALA A 13 2.29 -14.04 -17.37
N TRP A 14 2.69 -13.29 -18.41
CA TRP A 14 1.76 -12.58 -19.28
C TRP A 14 0.77 -13.52 -19.98
N SER A 15 1.27 -14.63 -20.52
CA SER A 15 0.45 -15.62 -21.20
C SER A 15 -0.59 -16.26 -20.27
N TRP A 16 -0.16 -16.67 -19.07
CA TRP A 16 -1.06 -17.29 -18.10
C TRP A 16 -2.02 -16.31 -17.45
N LEU A 17 -1.61 -15.04 -17.23
CA LEU A 17 -2.52 -14.01 -16.74
C LEU A 17 -3.66 -13.78 -17.73
N LYS A 18 -3.33 -13.64 -19.02
CA LYS A 18 -4.34 -13.52 -20.07
C LYS A 18 -5.29 -14.71 -20.10
N ARG A 19 -4.78 -15.93 -20.08
CA ARG A 19 -5.59 -17.16 -20.07
C ARG A 19 -6.50 -17.25 -18.83
N ALA A 20 -6.01 -16.81 -17.67
CA ALA A 20 -6.83 -16.76 -16.46
C ALA A 20 -8.02 -15.78 -16.61
N LEU A 21 -7.79 -14.61 -17.21
CA LEU A 21 -8.84 -13.61 -17.49
C LEU A 21 -9.80 -14.05 -18.59
N ASP A 22 -9.31 -14.74 -19.62
CA ASP A 22 -10.12 -15.28 -20.71
C ASP A 22 -10.99 -16.48 -20.29
N GLY A 23 -10.83 -16.97 -19.02
CA GLY A 23 -11.64 -18.06 -18.47
C GLY A 23 -11.13 -19.47 -18.78
N ASP A 24 -9.89 -19.62 -19.24
CA ASP A 24 -9.27 -20.91 -19.51
C ASP A 24 -9.05 -21.78 -18.25
N ILE A 25 -9.05 -21.16 -17.06
CA ILE A 25 -8.94 -21.85 -15.77
C ILE A 25 -10.35 -21.99 -15.18
N ARG A 26 -10.80 -23.21 -15.00
CA ARG A 26 -12.13 -23.48 -14.44
C ARG A 26 -12.15 -23.26 -12.93
N GLU A 27 -13.30 -22.81 -12.41
CA GLU A 27 -13.46 -22.52 -10.98
C GLU A 27 -13.30 -23.78 -10.08
N ASP A 28 -13.61 -24.94 -10.61
CA ASP A 28 -13.56 -26.25 -9.91
C ASP A 28 -12.24 -27.02 -10.17
N GLU A 29 -11.33 -26.45 -10.94
CA GLU A 29 -10.09 -27.10 -11.32
C GLU A 29 -9.03 -26.96 -10.22
N ALA A 30 -8.44 -28.05 -9.80
CA ALA A 30 -7.28 -27.99 -8.92
C ALA A 30 -6.08 -27.41 -9.71
N VAL A 31 -5.47 -26.35 -9.20
CA VAL A 31 -4.31 -25.70 -9.82
C VAL A 31 -3.09 -25.80 -8.90
N ASN A 32 -1.94 -26.10 -9.49
CA ASN A 32 -0.65 -26.05 -8.85
C ASN A 32 0.23 -25.02 -9.60
N LEU A 33 0.46 -23.86 -9.01
CA LEU A 33 1.28 -22.79 -9.58
C LEU A 33 2.66 -22.80 -8.91
N ARG A 34 3.70 -22.76 -9.71
CA ARG A 34 5.08 -22.65 -9.25
C ARG A 34 5.82 -21.59 -10.05
N PHE A 35 6.60 -20.79 -9.35
CA PHE A 35 7.58 -19.88 -9.93
C PHE A 35 8.95 -20.55 -9.86
N VAL A 36 9.78 -20.42 -10.92
CA VAL A 36 11.08 -21.05 -11.02
C VAL A 36 12.07 -20.09 -11.68
N GLY A 37 12.94 -19.46 -10.88
CA GLY A 37 13.93 -18.49 -11.33
C GLY A 37 13.34 -17.19 -11.86
N TRP A 38 12.05 -16.96 -11.67
CA TRP A 38 11.35 -15.71 -11.96
C TRP A 38 10.11 -15.62 -11.04
N PRO A 39 9.68 -14.44 -10.57
CA PRO A 39 10.28 -13.14 -10.83
C PRO A 39 11.55 -12.90 -9.99
N THR A 40 12.49 -12.22 -10.61
CA THR A 40 13.62 -11.59 -9.94
C THR A 40 13.44 -10.08 -10.00
N LEU A 41 13.84 -9.39 -8.95
CA LEU A 41 13.90 -7.95 -8.91
C LEU A 41 15.35 -7.52 -9.06
N ASP A 42 15.73 -7.15 -10.28
CA ASP A 42 17.08 -6.70 -10.60
C ASP A 42 17.11 -5.18 -10.69
N LEU A 43 17.79 -4.54 -9.75
CA LEU A 43 17.91 -3.08 -9.65
C LEU A 43 19.37 -2.67 -9.73
N GLY A 44 19.74 -1.98 -10.78
CA GLY A 44 21.08 -1.42 -10.96
C GLY A 44 21.15 0.01 -10.44
N PHE A 45 22.07 0.28 -9.52
CA PHE A 45 22.36 1.62 -9.03
C PHE A 45 23.82 1.98 -9.32
N GLN A 46 24.06 3.18 -9.82
CA GLN A 46 25.39 3.69 -10.14
C GLN A 46 25.61 5.03 -9.44
N GLY A 47 26.78 5.24 -8.91
CA GLY A 47 27.16 6.45 -8.18
C GLY A 47 28.32 6.20 -7.21
N LYS A 48 28.79 7.23 -6.55
CA LYS A 48 29.99 7.15 -5.67
C LYS A 48 29.86 6.19 -4.48
N ASP A 49 28.62 5.95 -4.04
CA ASP A 49 28.34 5.15 -2.86
C ASP A 49 27.96 3.69 -3.22
N PHE A 50 27.97 3.35 -4.53
CA PHE A 50 27.55 2.06 -5.04
C PHE A 50 28.74 1.26 -5.56
N HIS A 51 29.50 0.66 -4.65
CA HIS A 51 30.63 -0.22 -4.97
C HIS A 51 30.47 -1.50 -4.15
N SER A 52 29.74 -2.48 -4.68
CA SER A 52 29.37 -3.73 -3.97
C SER A 52 28.81 -3.46 -2.57
N SER A 53 27.98 -2.40 -2.44
CA SER A 53 27.47 -1.94 -1.15
C SER A 53 26.06 -1.37 -1.28
N VAL A 54 25.29 -1.50 -0.21
CA VAL A 54 23.94 -0.92 -0.08
C VAL A 54 24.03 0.33 0.80
N PRO A 55 23.93 1.54 0.24
CA PRO A 55 23.85 2.74 1.05
C PRO A 55 22.63 2.73 1.97
N THR A 56 22.80 3.18 3.23
CA THR A 56 21.71 3.17 4.22
C THR A 56 20.45 3.92 3.79
N ARG A 57 20.56 4.88 2.88
CA ARG A 57 19.41 5.60 2.31
C ARG A 57 18.47 4.72 1.49
N LEU A 58 18.92 3.57 0.95
CA LEU A 58 18.09 2.62 0.22
C LEU A 58 17.47 1.53 1.12
N MET A 59 17.97 1.35 2.34
CA MET A 59 17.42 0.34 3.26
C MET A 59 15.92 0.49 3.51
N PRO A 60 15.33 1.70 3.66
CA PRO A 60 13.88 1.83 3.80
C PRO A 60 13.09 1.25 2.63
N ALA A 61 13.58 1.41 1.39
CA ALA A 61 12.94 0.82 0.21
C ALA A 61 13.02 -0.72 0.24
N MET A 62 14.17 -1.30 0.66
CA MET A 62 14.29 -2.75 0.79
C MET A 62 13.35 -3.30 1.87
N LEU A 63 13.21 -2.59 2.99
CA LEU A 63 12.25 -2.96 4.04
C LEU A 63 10.80 -2.83 3.56
N GLU A 64 10.49 -1.88 2.69
CA GLU A 64 9.16 -1.78 2.09
C GLU A 64 8.90 -2.95 1.14
N ALA A 65 9.87 -3.35 0.30
CA ALA A 65 9.75 -4.57 -0.50
C ALA A 65 9.40 -5.80 0.36
N GLN A 66 10.10 -5.98 1.49
CA GLN A 66 9.80 -7.07 2.42
C GLN A 66 8.37 -6.98 2.98
N LYS A 67 7.90 -5.77 3.30
CA LYS A 67 6.53 -5.59 3.80
C LYS A 67 5.49 -5.92 2.74
N GLU A 68 5.72 -5.56 1.48
CA GLU A 68 4.79 -5.87 0.39
C GLU A 68 4.67 -7.38 0.16
N VAL A 69 5.77 -8.12 0.23
CA VAL A 69 5.73 -9.59 0.19
C VAL A 69 4.90 -10.15 1.36
N HIS A 70 5.07 -9.58 2.54
CA HIS A 70 4.27 -9.95 3.72
C HIS A 70 2.79 -9.59 3.55
N ARG A 71 2.45 -8.44 2.92
CA ARG A 71 1.07 -8.03 2.62
C ARG A 71 0.41 -8.99 1.64
N LEU A 72 1.11 -9.34 0.56
CA LEU A 72 0.65 -10.35 -0.39
C LEU A 72 0.32 -11.67 0.30
N TYR A 73 1.26 -12.21 1.07
CA TYR A 73 1.05 -13.45 1.81
C TYR A 73 -0.14 -13.34 2.78
N SER A 74 -0.22 -12.26 3.53
CA SER A 74 -1.31 -12.01 4.49
C SER A 74 -2.66 -11.92 3.78
N GLN A 75 -2.72 -11.24 2.63
CA GLN A 75 -3.93 -11.11 1.81
C GLN A 75 -4.42 -12.48 1.32
N VAL A 76 -3.55 -13.27 0.70
CA VAL A 76 -3.96 -14.55 0.11
C VAL A 76 -4.23 -15.63 1.18
N ARG A 77 -3.51 -15.60 2.30
CA ARG A 77 -3.67 -16.58 3.37
C ARG A 77 -4.80 -16.27 4.35
N TYR A 78 -5.01 -14.99 4.66
CA TYR A 78 -5.94 -14.54 5.71
C TYR A 78 -7.08 -13.67 5.21
N GLY A 79 -7.07 -13.26 3.94
CA GLY A 79 -8.07 -12.38 3.33
C GLY A 79 -7.93 -10.90 3.74
N GLU A 80 -6.83 -10.52 4.38
CA GLU A 80 -6.55 -9.15 4.82
C GLU A 80 -5.05 -8.85 4.87
N GLN A 81 -4.65 -7.59 4.67
CA GLN A 81 -3.23 -7.18 4.69
C GLN A 81 -2.72 -6.88 6.11
N ASN A 82 -3.08 -7.70 7.08
CA ASN A 82 -2.71 -7.50 8.48
C ASN A 82 -1.43 -8.24 8.86
N LEU A 83 -0.30 -7.56 8.84
CA LEU A 83 1.02 -8.13 9.12
C LEU A 83 1.20 -8.66 10.55
N ARG A 84 0.29 -8.31 11.48
CA ARG A 84 0.35 -8.84 12.87
C ARG A 84 -0.08 -10.30 12.96
N ARG A 85 -0.73 -10.83 11.91
CA ARG A 85 -1.15 -12.23 11.84
C ARG A 85 -0.04 -13.19 11.40
N LEU A 86 1.05 -12.65 10.85
CA LEU A 86 2.19 -13.43 10.42
C LEU A 86 2.94 -13.98 11.64
N THR A 87 3.16 -15.29 11.65
CA THR A 87 4.01 -15.95 12.64
C THR A 87 5.49 -15.67 12.38
N ALA A 88 6.36 -15.99 13.34
CA ALA A 88 7.81 -15.91 13.12
C ALA A 88 8.24 -16.83 11.96
N GLU A 89 7.69 -18.05 11.91
CA GLU A 89 7.97 -19.02 10.84
C GLU A 89 7.52 -18.52 9.45
N ASP A 90 6.35 -17.84 9.35
CA ASP A 90 5.92 -17.22 8.10
C ASP A 90 6.93 -16.14 7.66
N ARG A 91 7.42 -15.33 8.59
CA ARG A 91 8.39 -14.25 8.30
C ARG A 91 9.73 -14.81 7.83
N ASP A 92 10.22 -15.87 8.47
CA ASP A 92 11.48 -16.53 8.10
C ASP A 92 11.39 -17.15 6.69
N ARG A 93 10.25 -17.74 6.33
CA ARG A 93 10.03 -18.32 4.99
C ARG A 93 9.88 -17.27 3.87
N LEU A 94 9.48 -16.08 4.23
CA LEU A 94 9.23 -14.98 3.30
C LEU A 94 10.36 -13.93 3.32
N GLU A 95 11.45 -14.22 4.01
CA GLU A 95 12.58 -13.30 4.09
C GLU A 95 13.21 -13.10 2.71
N LEU A 96 13.34 -11.83 2.32
CA LEU A 96 14.01 -11.45 1.09
C LEU A 96 15.50 -11.27 1.34
N VAL A 97 16.31 -11.93 0.54
CA VAL A 97 17.75 -11.77 0.56
C VAL A 97 18.18 -10.88 -0.61
N VAL A 98 18.81 -9.76 -0.29
CA VAL A 98 19.34 -8.84 -1.29
C VAL A 98 20.77 -9.24 -1.62
N ASN A 99 21.00 -9.78 -2.79
CA ASN A 99 22.34 -10.09 -3.28
C ASN A 99 22.91 -8.87 -4.01
N VAL A 100 24.14 -8.51 -3.71
CA VAL A 100 24.87 -7.43 -4.38
C VAL A 100 26.02 -8.05 -5.17
N GLU A 101 26.01 -7.88 -6.49
CA GLU A 101 27.05 -8.44 -7.35
C GLU A 101 28.40 -7.76 -7.13
N ASP A 102 29.47 -8.56 -7.17
CA ASP A 102 30.85 -8.08 -7.03
C ASP A 102 31.22 -7.08 -8.15
N GLY A 103 31.71 -5.92 -7.76
CA GLY A 103 32.12 -4.86 -8.69
C GLY A 103 30.99 -4.12 -9.38
N SER A 104 29.74 -4.45 -9.07
CA SER A 104 28.55 -3.76 -9.55
C SER A 104 27.70 -3.28 -8.38
N SER A 105 26.65 -2.55 -8.68
CA SER A 105 25.61 -2.17 -7.73
C SER A 105 24.26 -2.68 -8.20
N ILE A 106 24.24 -3.88 -8.76
CA ILE A 106 23.02 -4.60 -9.09
C ILE A 106 22.57 -5.32 -7.83
N PHE A 107 21.39 -4.96 -7.35
CA PHE A 107 20.70 -5.64 -6.28
C PHE A 107 19.77 -6.65 -6.91
N ASN A 108 20.02 -7.91 -6.65
CA ASN A 108 19.19 -9.01 -7.12
C ASN A 108 18.42 -9.56 -5.93
N VAL A 109 17.10 -9.67 -6.08
CA VAL A 109 16.19 -10.23 -5.10
C VAL A 109 15.34 -11.31 -5.75
N ASP A 110 15.48 -12.54 -5.30
CA ASP A 110 14.63 -13.65 -5.73
C ASP A 110 13.28 -13.62 -5.01
N LEU A 111 12.21 -13.59 -5.78
CA LEU A 111 10.84 -13.57 -5.26
C LEU A 111 10.09 -14.88 -5.52
N ASP A 112 10.64 -15.79 -6.33
CA ASP A 112 10.01 -17.03 -6.77
C ASP A 112 9.61 -17.95 -5.61
N GLY A 113 10.49 -18.10 -4.63
CA GLY A 113 10.25 -18.89 -3.42
C GLY A 113 9.13 -18.32 -2.57
N ALA A 114 9.16 -17.01 -2.31
CA ALA A 114 8.15 -16.32 -1.51
C ALA A 114 6.75 -16.38 -2.18
N LEU A 115 6.68 -16.16 -3.49
CA LEU A 115 5.43 -16.25 -4.24
C LEU A 115 4.89 -17.69 -4.30
N THR A 116 5.76 -18.69 -4.49
CA THR A 116 5.36 -20.10 -4.47
C THR A 116 4.80 -20.50 -3.09
N GLU A 117 5.42 -20.03 -2.01
CA GLU A 117 4.92 -20.30 -0.64
C GLU A 117 3.58 -19.57 -0.38
N ALA A 118 3.44 -18.32 -0.85
CA ALA A 118 2.18 -17.60 -0.76
C ALA A 118 1.05 -18.35 -1.47
N PHE A 119 1.29 -18.83 -2.68
CA PHE A 119 0.32 -19.65 -3.42
C PHE A 119 -0.08 -20.91 -2.64
N ARG A 120 0.89 -21.70 -2.19
CA ARG A 120 0.63 -22.93 -1.43
C ARG A 120 -0.21 -22.71 -0.18
N SER A 121 0.02 -21.60 0.50
CA SER A 121 -0.71 -21.25 1.73
C SER A 121 -2.18 -20.93 1.51
N ALA A 122 -2.56 -20.56 0.28
CA ALA A 122 -3.88 -20.03 -0.08
C ALA A 122 -4.72 -20.96 -0.95
N VAL A 123 -4.14 -21.97 -1.59
CA VAL A 123 -4.79 -22.83 -2.61
C VAL A 123 -6.09 -23.49 -2.12
N ALA A 124 -6.21 -23.79 -0.84
CA ALA A 124 -7.42 -24.38 -0.25
C ALA A 124 -8.47 -23.35 0.20
N LYS A 125 -8.19 -22.04 0.06
CA LYS A 125 -8.99 -20.95 0.64
C LYS A 125 -9.64 -20.03 -0.37
N MET A 126 -9.11 -19.98 -1.58
CA MET A 126 -9.57 -19.10 -2.64
C MET A 126 -9.89 -19.90 -3.91
N LYS A 127 -10.78 -19.34 -4.75
CA LYS A 127 -11.02 -19.92 -6.08
C LYS A 127 -9.72 -19.92 -6.89
N PRO A 128 -9.38 -21.01 -7.58
CA PRO A 128 -8.11 -21.16 -8.26
C PRO A 128 -7.80 -20.01 -9.24
N VAL A 129 -8.76 -19.65 -10.09
CA VAL A 129 -8.59 -18.56 -11.06
C VAL A 129 -8.29 -17.23 -10.37
N HIS A 130 -8.97 -16.93 -9.26
CA HIS A 130 -8.77 -15.70 -8.49
C HIS A 130 -7.36 -15.66 -7.87
N LEU A 131 -6.94 -16.77 -7.25
CA LEU A 131 -5.61 -16.89 -6.67
C LEU A 131 -4.51 -16.79 -7.73
N VAL A 132 -4.65 -17.49 -8.87
CA VAL A 132 -3.68 -17.43 -9.98
C VAL A 132 -3.57 -16.00 -10.50
N THR A 133 -4.69 -15.29 -10.70
CA THR A 133 -4.67 -13.91 -11.19
C THR A 133 -3.98 -12.96 -10.21
N ILE A 134 -4.22 -13.08 -8.90
CA ILE A 134 -3.52 -12.31 -7.88
C ILE A 134 -2.01 -12.57 -7.94
N MET A 135 -1.61 -13.85 -7.94
CA MET A 135 -0.20 -14.22 -7.92
C MET A 135 0.56 -13.76 -9.17
N LEU A 136 -0.05 -13.93 -10.35
CA LEU A 136 0.56 -13.49 -11.61
C LEU A 136 0.57 -11.96 -11.74
N GLY A 137 -0.50 -11.28 -11.33
CA GLY A 137 -0.56 -9.82 -11.31
C GLY A 137 0.54 -9.21 -10.41
N CYS A 138 0.72 -9.76 -9.21
CA CYS A 138 1.79 -9.36 -8.30
C CYS A 138 3.19 -9.70 -8.86
N ALA A 139 3.38 -10.91 -9.39
CA ALA A 139 4.65 -11.31 -10.00
C ALA A 139 5.06 -10.38 -11.14
N LEU A 140 4.11 -9.99 -12.00
CA LEU A 140 4.33 -9.04 -13.08
C LEU A 140 4.60 -7.62 -12.56
N ALA A 141 3.90 -7.19 -11.52
CA ALA A 141 4.20 -5.90 -10.91
C ALA A 141 5.63 -5.83 -10.39
N TRP A 142 6.14 -6.89 -9.79
CA TRP A 142 7.51 -6.93 -9.28
C TRP A 142 8.57 -7.10 -10.36
N GLY A 143 8.44 -8.13 -11.20
CA GLY A 143 9.49 -8.61 -12.10
C GLY A 143 9.38 -8.12 -13.54
N SER A 144 8.36 -7.35 -13.92
CA SER A 144 8.19 -6.91 -15.30
C SER A 144 8.79 -5.53 -15.56
N THR A 145 9.64 -5.46 -16.58
CA THR A 145 10.14 -4.19 -17.11
C THR A 145 9.01 -3.32 -17.66
N VAL A 146 7.97 -3.93 -18.24
CA VAL A 146 6.78 -3.21 -18.75
C VAL A 146 6.07 -2.48 -17.63
N ALA A 147 5.90 -3.11 -16.46
CA ALA A 147 5.29 -2.48 -15.30
C ALA A 147 6.13 -1.33 -14.73
N TRP A 148 7.46 -1.41 -14.81
CA TRP A 148 8.35 -0.29 -14.45
C TRP A 148 8.22 0.87 -15.43
N LYS A 149 8.20 0.61 -16.75
CA LYS A 149 8.01 1.63 -17.78
C LYS A 149 6.68 2.36 -17.63
N ASP A 150 5.60 1.61 -17.40
CA ASP A 150 4.27 2.16 -17.16
C ASP A 150 4.26 3.10 -15.94
N TRP A 151 4.81 2.63 -14.82
CA TRP A 151 4.89 3.44 -13.62
C TRP A 151 5.68 4.73 -13.84
N LEU A 152 6.85 4.67 -14.51
CA LEU A 152 7.67 5.85 -14.83
C LEU A 152 6.93 6.84 -15.73
N GLN A 153 6.21 6.34 -16.73
CA GLN A 153 5.42 7.16 -17.64
C GLN A 153 4.27 7.84 -16.90
N ASN A 154 3.51 7.10 -16.08
CA ASN A 154 2.42 7.63 -15.28
C ASN A 154 2.90 8.68 -14.28
N GLN A 155 4.07 8.49 -13.63
CA GLN A 155 4.64 9.49 -12.74
C GLN A 155 5.01 10.78 -13.49
N ALA A 156 5.60 10.66 -14.68
CA ALA A 156 5.93 11.82 -15.50
C ALA A 156 4.68 12.57 -15.96
N GLU A 157 3.64 11.88 -16.43
CA GLU A 157 2.36 12.46 -16.83
C GLU A 157 1.67 13.19 -15.67
N MET A 158 1.58 12.56 -14.48
CA MET A 158 1.01 13.19 -13.28
C MET A 158 1.76 14.46 -12.84
N LYS A 159 3.04 14.58 -13.17
CA LYS A 159 3.87 15.77 -12.85
C LYS A 159 4.00 16.74 -14.01
N GLU A 160 3.33 16.49 -15.13
CA GLU A 160 3.43 17.29 -16.36
C GLU A 160 4.89 17.40 -16.88
N ILE A 161 5.64 16.30 -16.75
CA ILE A 161 7.04 16.20 -17.16
C ILE A 161 7.14 15.29 -18.39
N ASP A 162 8.02 15.60 -19.34
CA ASP A 162 8.27 14.73 -20.47
C ASP A 162 8.74 13.35 -20.04
N ALA A 163 8.00 12.33 -20.47
CA ALA A 163 8.35 10.95 -20.18
C ALA A 163 9.62 10.54 -20.96
N ARG A 164 10.62 10.04 -20.24
CA ARG A 164 11.89 9.60 -20.85
C ARG A 164 11.84 8.15 -21.36
N VAL A 165 10.80 7.42 -20.96
CA VAL A 165 10.60 6.04 -21.33
C VAL A 165 9.45 5.94 -22.31
N GLN A 166 9.65 5.21 -23.41
CA GLN A 166 8.62 4.96 -24.41
C GLN A 166 8.23 3.49 -24.40
N MET A 167 6.95 3.22 -24.57
CA MET A 167 6.42 1.87 -24.64
C MET A 167 6.04 1.51 -26.07
N SER A 168 6.46 0.33 -26.50
CA SER A 168 6.05 -0.29 -27.77
C SER A 168 4.56 -0.68 -27.74
N GLN A 169 3.98 -0.94 -28.91
CA GLN A 169 2.59 -1.39 -29.02
C GLN A 169 2.36 -2.72 -28.26
N LEU A 170 3.33 -3.65 -28.35
CA LEU A 170 3.25 -4.93 -27.65
C LEU A 170 3.27 -4.76 -26.11
N GLU A 171 4.09 -3.84 -25.60
CA GLU A 171 4.13 -3.53 -24.16
C GLU A 171 2.81 -2.92 -23.69
N LYS A 172 2.18 -2.05 -24.49
CA LYS A 172 0.85 -1.50 -24.19
C LYS A 172 -0.23 -2.58 -24.17
N GLU A 173 -0.19 -3.54 -25.07
CA GLU A 173 -1.12 -4.68 -25.08
C GLU A 173 -0.95 -5.56 -23.84
N LYS A 174 0.29 -5.84 -23.42
CA LYS A 174 0.58 -6.53 -22.16
C LYS A 174 0.02 -5.78 -20.97
N LEU A 175 0.22 -4.46 -20.91
CA LEU A 175 -0.28 -3.62 -19.83
C LEU A 175 -1.81 -3.61 -19.74
N GLN A 176 -2.52 -3.68 -20.89
CA GLN A 176 -3.98 -3.81 -20.88
C GLN A 176 -4.43 -5.04 -20.11
N VAL A 177 -3.74 -6.18 -20.25
CA VAL A 177 -4.04 -7.42 -19.51
C VAL A 177 -3.86 -7.23 -18.01
N LEU A 178 -2.78 -6.55 -17.57
CA LEU A 178 -2.58 -6.27 -16.14
C LEU A 178 -3.63 -5.30 -15.60
N ASN A 179 -3.98 -4.28 -16.37
CA ASN A 179 -5.02 -3.31 -15.99
C ASN A 179 -6.39 -3.99 -15.90
N GLU A 180 -6.69 -4.91 -16.79
CA GLU A 180 -7.91 -5.72 -16.71
C GLU A 180 -7.94 -6.55 -15.42
N ALA A 181 -6.83 -7.21 -15.05
CA ALA A 181 -6.72 -7.93 -13.78
C ALA A 181 -6.95 -7.02 -12.56
N ARG A 182 -6.39 -5.80 -12.58
CA ARG A 182 -6.60 -4.78 -11.54
C ARG A 182 -8.06 -4.33 -11.43
N HIS A 183 -8.77 -4.28 -12.56
CA HIS A 183 -10.20 -3.92 -12.58
C HIS A 183 -11.10 -5.06 -12.12
N GLN A 184 -10.80 -6.28 -12.52
CA GLN A 184 -11.63 -7.45 -12.18
C GLN A 184 -11.41 -7.91 -10.72
N ILE A 185 -10.21 -7.75 -10.18
CA ILE A 185 -9.81 -8.25 -8.86
C ILE A 185 -9.20 -7.10 -8.04
N PRO A 186 -9.95 -6.50 -7.10
CA PRO A 186 -9.48 -5.37 -6.30
C PRO A 186 -8.18 -5.64 -5.55
N GLU A 187 -7.96 -6.86 -5.09
CA GLU A 187 -6.75 -7.28 -4.38
C GLU A 187 -5.49 -7.15 -5.27
N VAL A 188 -5.61 -7.38 -6.58
CA VAL A 188 -4.50 -7.16 -7.52
C VAL A 188 -4.12 -5.68 -7.54
N LYS A 189 -5.11 -4.79 -7.59
CA LYS A 189 -4.85 -3.35 -7.57
C LYS A 189 -4.16 -2.93 -6.27
N GLU A 190 -4.73 -3.29 -5.13
CA GLU A 190 -4.18 -2.92 -3.81
C GLU A 190 -2.73 -3.39 -3.62
N LEU A 191 -2.43 -4.62 -4.02
CA LEU A 191 -1.09 -5.19 -3.90
C LEU A 191 -0.10 -4.58 -4.89
N THR A 192 -0.54 -4.26 -6.12
CA THR A 192 0.34 -3.60 -7.10
C THR A 192 0.58 -2.14 -6.76
N ASP A 193 -0.37 -1.44 -6.13
CA ASP A 193 -0.17 -0.08 -5.61
C ASP A 193 0.95 -0.05 -4.56
N GLY A 194 1.09 -1.08 -3.72
CA GLY A 194 2.20 -1.22 -2.77
C GLY A 194 3.56 -1.39 -3.46
N VAL A 195 3.61 -2.10 -4.59
CA VAL A 195 4.85 -2.18 -5.40
C VAL A 195 5.22 -0.81 -5.98
N ASP A 196 4.23 0.01 -6.32
CA ASP A 196 4.48 1.36 -6.82
C ASP A 196 5.04 2.28 -5.71
N GLU A 197 4.64 2.10 -4.44
CA GLU A 197 5.27 2.78 -3.29
C GLU A 197 6.75 2.38 -3.14
N PHE A 198 7.05 1.09 -3.26
CA PHE A 198 8.44 0.61 -3.26
C PHE A 198 9.27 1.25 -4.40
N ARG A 199 8.74 1.35 -5.63
CA ARG A 199 9.40 2.01 -6.76
C ARG A 199 9.70 3.49 -6.47
N ASN A 200 8.69 4.18 -5.95
CA ASN A 200 8.84 5.57 -5.55
C ASN A 200 9.93 5.76 -4.50
N ASP A 201 9.94 4.94 -3.45
CA ASP A 201 10.91 5.02 -2.37
C ASP A 201 12.33 4.68 -2.83
N SER A 202 12.47 3.73 -3.76
CA SER A 202 13.75 3.37 -4.36
C SER A 202 14.37 4.54 -5.13
N LEU A 203 13.59 5.24 -5.95
CA LEU A 203 14.07 6.34 -6.76
C LEU A 203 14.17 7.66 -5.98
N HIS A 204 13.28 7.92 -5.04
CA HIS A 204 13.29 9.15 -4.24
C HIS A 204 14.58 9.35 -3.42
N LYS A 205 15.33 8.29 -3.14
CA LYS A 205 16.56 8.32 -2.36
C LYS A 205 17.82 8.48 -3.21
N LEU A 206 17.70 8.59 -4.53
CA LEU A 206 18.83 8.84 -5.41
C LEU A 206 19.36 10.27 -5.22
N LYS A 207 20.69 10.41 -5.21
CA LYS A 207 21.35 11.70 -5.29
C LYS A 207 21.38 12.19 -6.76
N PRO A 208 21.52 13.48 -7.04
CA PRO A 208 21.61 14.00 -8.41
C PRO A 208 22.67 13.31 -9.28
N SER A 209 23.77 12.86 -8.67
CA SER A 209 24.86 12.15 -9.34
C SER A 209 24.65 10.65 -9.51
N ASP A 210 23.59 10.10 -8.96
CA ASP A 210 23.29 8.68 -9.04
C ASP A 210 22.44 8.37 -10.28
N THR A 211 22.53 7.12 -10.74
CA THR A 211 21.74 6.62 -11.84
C THR A 211 21.13 5.28 -11.45
N PHE A 212 19.86 5.10 -11.76
CA PHE A 212 19.14 3.85 -11.66
C PHE A 212 18.98 3.23 -13.03
N VAL A 213 19.18 1.92 -13.14
CA VAL A 213 18.98 1.14 -14.36
C VAL A 213 18.26 -0.16 -14.05
N ILE A 214 17.47 -0.66 -14.98
CA ILE A 214 16.98 -2.04 -14.94
C ILE A 214 17.87 -2.85 -15.89
N PRO A 215 18.66 -3.79 -15.37
CA PRO A 215 19.58 -4.58 -16.19
C PRO A 215 18.85 -5.29 -17.34
N GLY A 216 19.45 -5.27 -18.52
CA GLY A 216 18.86 -5.88 -19.70
C GLY A 216 17.70 -5.11 -20.35
N SER A 217 17.42 -3.89 -19.90
CA SER A 217 16.38 -3.01 -20.45
C SER A 217 16.93 -1.64 -20.85
N ASP A 218 16.07 -0.84 -21.50
CA ASP A 218 16.32 0.56 -21.86
C ASP A 218 15.92 1.55 -20.74
N VAL A 219 15.54 1.06 -19.56
CA VAL A 219 15.14 1.90 -18.42
C VAL A 219 16.39 2.45 -17.74
N VAL A 220 16.61 3.76 -17.90
CA VAL A 220 17.68 4.52 -17.27
C VAL A 220 17.10 5.80 -16.66
N VAL A 221 17.32 6.02 -15.36
CA VAL A 221 16.79 7.16 -14.59
C VAL A 221 17.93 7.81 -13.83
N ASP A 222 18.29 9.05 -14.17
CA ASP A 222 19.23 9.83 -13.36
C ASP A 222 18.55 10.41 -12.11
N GLY A 223 19.36 10.76 -11.09
CA GLY A 223 18.85 11.24 -9.82
C GLY A 223 18.07 12.56 -9.92
N ASP A 224 18.40 13.43 -10.87
CA ASP A 224 17.64 14.68 -11.07
C ASP A 224 16.25 14.43 -11.66
N TYR A 225 16.14 13.49 -12.58
CA TYR A 225 14.84 13.07 -13.12
C TYR A 225 14.05 12.28 -12.05
N ALA A 226 14.70 11.37 -11.33
CA ALA A 226 14.10 10.64 -10.21
C ALA A 226 13.49 11.60 -9.18
N ALA A 227 14.23 12.64 -8.78
CA ALA A 227 13.72 13.63 -7.84
C ALA A 227 12.47 14.36 -8.34
N LYS A 228 12.38 14.64 -9.64
CA LYS A 228 11.21 15.30 -10.24
C LYS A 228 9.98 14.41 -10.24
N ILE A 229 10.10 13.15 -10.65
CA ILE A 229 8.97 12.22 -10.78
C ILE A 229 8.51 11.65 -9.44
N THR A 230 9.42 11.51 -8.45
CA THR A 230 9.10 10.97 -7.11
C THR A 230 8.81 12.06 -6.07
N HIS A 231 9.11 13.33 -6.37
CA HIS A 231 8.79 14.41 -5.46
C HIS A 231 7.27 14.49 -5.28
N THR A 232 6.79 14.01 -4.15
CA THR A 232 5.43 14.27 -3.73
C THR A 232 5.43 15.64 -3.08
N PRO A 233 4.72 16.66 -3.63
CA PRO A 233 4.52 17.90 -2.92
C PRO A 233 4.01 17.52 -1.53
N ARG A 234 4.54 18.13 -0.46
CA ARG A 234 3.97 17.94 0.87
C ARG A 234 2.49 18.23 0.76
N GLU A 235 1.67 17.19 0.77
CA GLU A 235 0.23 17.37 0.83
C GLU A 235 -0.05 18.18 2.08
N GLN A 236 -0.58 19.37 1.87
CA GLN A 236 -1.00 20.21 2.98
C GLN A 236 -2.23 19.54 3.59
N SER A 237 -2.17 19.29 4.89
CA SER A 237 -3.36 18.83 5.60
C SER A 237 -4.45 19.90 5.46
N THR A 238 -5.63 19.49 5.03
CA THR A 238 -6.79 20.37 4.93
C THR A 238 -7.52 20.34 6.26
N GLU A 239 -7.85 21.52 6.78
CA GLU A 239 -8.71 21.64 7.96
C GLU A 239 -10.17 21.53 7.53
N ILE A 240 -10.92 20.69 8.25
CA ILE A 240 -12.35 20.49 8.05
C ILE A 240 -13.09 20.52 9.37
N ARG A 241 -14.35 20.92 9.31
CA ARG A 241 -15.28 20.79 10.44
C ARG A 241 -15.96 19.43 10.38
N VAL A 242 -15.97 18.71 11.49
CA VAL A 242 -16.66 17.43 11.66
C VAL A 242 -17.66 17.58 12.82
N ASP A 243 -18.71 18.32 12.56
CA ASP A 243 -19.75 18.61 13.57
C ASP A 243 -20.85 17.55 13.53
N GLY A 244 -21.55 17.39 14.64
CA GLY A 244 -22.71 16.52 14.71
C GLY A 244 -22.90 15.81 16.04
N GLU A 245 -23.72 14.76 16.00
CA GLU A 245 -24.02 13.94 17.17
C GLU A 245 -22.97 12.83 17.34
N PHE A 246 -22.43 12.75 18.54
CA PHE A 246 -21.43 11.77 18.91
C PHE A 246 -21.77 11.05 20.21
N THR A 247 -21.36 9.79 20.32
CA THR A 247 -21.37 9.04 21.56
C THR A 247 -19.94 8.97 22.11
N ILE A 248 -19.74 9.38 23.36
CA ILE A 248 -18.44 9.31 24.03
C ILE A 248 -18.17 7.84 24.41
N LEU A 249 -17.05 7.31 23.94
CA LEU A 249 -16.63 5.93 24.22
C LEU A 249 -15.65 5.86 25.39
N ALA A 250 -14.75 6.85 25.51
CA ALA A 250 -13.78 6.95 26.57
C ALA A 250 -13.25 8.38 26.71
N VAL A 251 -12.89 8.75 27.91
CA VAL A 251 -12.13 9.96 28.24
C VAL A 251 -10.82 9.53 28.91
N VAL A 252 -9.70 10.01 28.36
CA VAL A 252 -8.37 9.71 28.88
C VAL A 252 -7.72 11.04 29.28
N SER A 253 -7.34 11.17 30.54
CA SER A 253 -6.52 12.30 30.99
C SER A 253 -5.07 12.07 30.57
N GLY A 254 -4.45 13.04 29.89
CA GLY A 254 -3.02 13.04 29.59
C GLY A 254 -2.21 13.65 30.76
N ASP A 255 -0.95 13.23 30.85
CA ASP A 255 -0.07 13.69 31.95
C ASP A 255 0.35 15.17 31.83
N THR A 256 0.19 15.81 30.67
CA THR A 256 0.75 17.14 30.43
C THR A 256 -0.11 18.13 29.64
N ASP A 257 -1.07 17.74 28.81
CA ASP A 257 -1.69 18.67 27.85
C ASP A 257 -3.20 18.46 27.61
N GLY A 258 -3.99 18.33 28.65
CA GLY A 258 -5.45 18.26 28.54
C GLY A 258 -6.01 16.85 28.44
N TYR A 259 -7.21 16.71 27.85
CA TYR A 259 -7.93 15.45 27.80
C TYR A 259 -7.98 14.91 26.36
N LYS A 260 -8.08 13.60 26.21
CA LYS A 260 -8.35 12.93 24.93
C LYS A 260 -9.68 12.21 25.00
N LEU A 261 -10.57 12.50 24.07
CA LEU A 261 -11.84 11.81 23.90
C LEU A 261 -11.74 10.78 22.79
N LYS A 262 -12.26 9.59 23.06
CA LYS A 262 -12.60 8.65 21.99
C LYS A 262 -14.10 8.73 21.76
N VAL A 263 -14.52 9.18 20.59
CA VAL A 263 -15.93 9.41 20.26
C VAL A 263 -16.31 8.63 19.00
N ARG A 264 -17.58 8.22 18.94
CA ARG A 264 -18.17 7.59 17.76
C ARG A 264 -19.23 8.52 17.19
N ARG A 265 -19.09 8.88 15.92
CA ARG A 265 -20.09 9.68 15.22
C ARG A 265 -21.34 8.84 14.96
N ASN A 266 -22.51 9.36 15.30
CA ASN A 266 -23.76 8.58 15.19
C ASN A 266 -24.19 8.42 13.72
N LEU A 267 -23.84 9.35 12.84
CA LEU A 267 -24.22 9.35 11.43
C LEU A 267 -23.61 8.19 10.63
N ASP A 268 -22.33 7.90 10.82
CA ASP A 268 -21.55 6.95 10.00
C ASP A 268 -20.76 5.91 10.83
N ALA A 269 -21.00 5.88 12.15
CA ALA A 269 -20.33 5.02 13.11
C ALA A 269 -18.79 5.17 13.19
N ARG A 270 -18.23 6.19 12.54
CA ARG A 270 -16.78 6.45 12.53
C ARG A 270 -16.30 6.81 13.93
N VAL A 271 -15.18 6.20 14.33
CA VAL A 271 -14.54 6.45 15.61
C VAL A 271 -13.41 7.46 15.44
N LEU A 272 -13.41 8.52 16.25
CA LEU A 272 -12.42 9.58 16.25
C LEU A 272 -11.74 9.67 17.62
N ASN A 273 -10.44 9.99 17.61
CA ASN A 273 -9.71 10.42 18.79
C ASN A 273 -9.58 11.94 18.72
N VAL A 274 -10.19 12.62 19.67
CA VAL A 274 -10.30 14.08 19.71
C VAL A 274 -9.56 14.61 20.93
N SER A 275 -8.69 15.58 20.72
CA SER A 275 -7.96 16.25 21.80
C SER A 275 -8.77 17.43 22.34
N ILE A 276 -8.74 17.64 23.65
CA ILE A 276 -9.27 18.82 24.33
C ILE A 276 -8.06 19.53 24.93
N PRO A 277 -7.62 20.67 24.39
CA PRO A 277 -6.57 21.47 25.02
C PRO A 277 -7.02 21.95 26.38
N GLU A 278 -6.07 22.11 27.27
CA GLU A 278 -6.32 22.71 28.59
C GLU A 278 -6.95 24.13 28.43
N ASP A 279 -7.93 24.46 29.19
CA ASP A 279 -8.68 25.72 29.13
C ASP A 279 -9.49 26.02 27.85
N SER A 280 -9.64 25.05 26.93
CA SER A 280 -10.41 25.25 25.68
C SER A 280 -11.93 25.19 25.90
N LEU A 281 -12.41 24.58 26.97
CA LEU A 281 -13.81 24.43 27.31
C LEU A 281 -14.21 25.17 28.58
N THR A 282 -15.44 25.68 28.62
CA THR A 282 -16.04 26.25 29.80
C THR A 282 -16.38 25.16 30.83
N ARG A 283 -16.58 25.56 32.10
CA ARG A 283 -17.00 24.61 33.15
C ARG A 283 -18.31 23.90 32.81
N ASP A 284 -19.26 24.62 32.24
CA ASP A 284 -20.57 24.05 31.84
C ASP A 284 -20.39 23.01 30.76
N GLN A 285 -19.51 23.24 29.76
CA GLN A 285 -19.18 22.28 28.70
C GLN A 285 -18.50 21.03 29.25
N LEU A 286 -17.62 21.17 30.24
CA LEU A 286 -16.98 20.02 30.91
C LEU A 286 -18.00 19.21 31.74
N GLU A 287 -19.00 19.83 32.34
CA GLU A 287 -20.07 19.11 33.05
C GLU A 287 -20.97 18.35 32.10
N ILE A 288 -21.29 18.92 30.91
CA ILE A 288 -22.01 18.24 29.85
C ILE A 288 -21.24 16.98 29.42
N LEU A 289 -19.94 17.08 29.16
CA LEU A 289 -19.13 15.93 28.80
C LEU A 289 -19.15 14.83 29.85
N LYS A 290 -18.94 15.17 31.13
CA LYS A 290 -18.99 14.21 32.23
C LYS A 290 -20.34 13.50 32.33
N HIS A 291 -21.45 14.25 32.23
CA HIS A 291 -22.78 13.67 32.28
C HIS A 291 -23.05 12.69 31.14
N HIS A 292 -22.59 13.01 29.92
CA HIS A 292 -22.83 12.18 28.71
C HIS A 292 -21.87 10.99 28.61
N GLU A 293 -20.66 11.08 29.17
CA GLU A 293 -19.72 9.96 29.25
C GLU A 293 -20.32 8.78 30.04
N TRP A 294 -20.78 9.01 31.25
CA TRP A 294 -21.34 7.99 32.13
C TRP A 294 -22.72 7.49 31.63
N GLY A 295 -23.51 8.41 31.12
CA GLY A 295 -24.85 8.09 30.62
C GLY A 295 -24.87 7.44 29.23
N LYS A 296 -23.72 7.41 28.52
CA LYS A 296 -23.58 7.00 27.10
C LYS A 296 -24.65 7.62 26.18
N LYS A 297 -25.07 8.83 26.52
CA LYS A 297 -26.06 9.58 25.73
C LYS A 297 -25.34 10.33 24.58
N PRO A 298 -26.01 10.52 23.46
CA PRO A 298 -25.48 11.36 22.39
C PRO A 298 -25.29 12.81 22.85
N VAL A 299 -24.26 13.44 22.35
CA VAL A 299 -23.90 14.84 22.61
C VAL A 299 -23.52 15.52 21.29
N LEU A 300 -23.86 16.80 21.13
CA LEU A 300 -23.42 17.59 19.99
C LEU A 300 -21.98 18.06 20.23
N LEU A 301 -21.10 17.69 19.30
CA LEU A 301 -19.71 18.12 19.30
C LEU A 301 -19.40 18.90 18.02
N GLU A 302 -18.66 19.99 18.17
CA GLU A 302 -18.01 20.70 17.10
C GLU A 302 -16.53 20.39 17.14
N ILE A 303 -16.02 19.81 16.05
CA ILE A 303 -14.66 19.26 15.99
C ILE A 303 -13.96 19.84 14.78
N ASP A 304 -12.82 20.49 14.98
CA ASP A 304 -11.87 20.81 13.93
C ASP A 304 -10.94 19.63 13.71
N ALA A 305 -10.93 19.13 12.49
CA ALA A 305 -10.13 17.98 12.11
C ALA A 305 -9.18 18.33 10.98
N ARG A 306 -7.99 17.72 10.99
CA ARG A 306 -7.04 17.77 9.87
C ARG A 306 -7.10 16.47 9.12
N ILE A 307 -7.35 16.58 7.83
CA ILE A 307 -7.32 15.45 6.90
C ILE A 307 -6.03 15.49 6.09
N LEU A 308 -5.36 14.35 6.04
CA LEU A 308 -4.27 14.07 5.12
C LEU A 308 -4.58 12.75 4.41
N ARG A 309 -4.57 12.73 3.09
CA ARG A 309 -4.89 11.55 2.27
C ARG A 309 -6.24 10.89 2.60
N GLY A 310 -7.26 11.71 2.85
CA GLY A 310 -8.59 11.22 3.22
C GLY A 310 -8.73 10.66 4.63
N GLN A 311 -7.65 10.64 5.42
CA GLN A 311 -7.66 10.18 6.81
C GLN A 311 -7.55 11.36 7.78
N ILE A 312 -8.32 11.31 8.87
CA ILE A 312 -8.20 12.29 9.94
C ILE A 312 -6.93 11.99 10.75
N THR A 313 -5.97 12.89 10.68
CA THR A 313 -4.67 12.78 11.37
C THR A 313 -4.64 13.49 12.72
N ALA A 314 -5.48 14.51 12.89
CA ALA A 314 -5.67 15.21 14.16
C ALA A 314 -7.12 15.70 14.23
N ALA A 315 -7.67 15.74 15.46
CA ALA A 315 -8.98 16.30 15.72
C ALA A 315 -8.96 17.03 17.08
N VAL A 316 -9.53 18.21 17.12
CA VAL A 316 -9.58 19.07 18.30
C VAL A 316 -11.03 19.45 18.58
N LEU A 317 -11.46 19.30 19.81
CA LEU A 317 -12.79 19.70 20.25
C LEU A 317 -12.85 21.22 20.41
N MET A 318 -13.80 21.84 19.72
CA MET A 318 -14.01 23.28 19.76
C MET A 318 -15.17 23.65 20.68
N SER A 319 -16.23 22.84 20.68
CA SER A 319 -17.44 23.14 21.45
C SER A 319 -18.24 21.87 21.75
N VAL A 320 -19.02 21.95 22.82
CA VAL A 320 -19.92 20.89 23.30
C VAL A 320 -21.28 21.50 23.65
N ALA A 321 -22.34 20.84 23.17
CA ALA A 321 -23.70 21.23 23.51
C ALA A 321 -24.62 20.02 23.77
N GLU A 322 -25.64 20.19 24.61
CA GLU A 322 -26.68 19.19 24.78
C GLU A 322 -27.62 19.16 23.56
N ILE A 323 -28.08 17.98 23.19
CA ILE A 323 -29.13 17.83 22.20
C ILE A 323 -30.44 18.31 22.79
N LYS A 324 -30.89 19.48 22.35
CA LYS A 324 -32.24 19.97 22.72
C LYS A 324 -33.27 19.05 22.05
N LYS A 325 -34.01 18.28 22.85
CA LYS A 325 -35.23 17.65 22.36
C LYS A 325 -36.18 18.78 21.91
N VAL A 326 -36.52 18.78 20.63
CA VAL A 326 -37.65 19.58 20.17
C VAL A 326 -38.83 19.03 20.92
N ALA A 327 -39.40 19.83 21.82
CA ALA A 327 -40.66 19.49 22.47
C ALA A 327 -41.72 19.31 21.39
N ASP A 328 -42.35 18.16 21.41
CA ASP A 328 -43.52 17.91 20.53
C ASP A 328 -44.46 19.09 20.68
N LEU A 329 -44.70 19.80 19.58
CA LEU A 329 -45.78 20.74 19.49
C LEU A 329 -47.04 19.90 19.28
N ASP A 330 -47.78 19.69 20.37
CA ASP A 330 -49.16 19.24 20.36
C ASP A 330 -50.07 20.21 19.54
#